data_632c1fac022c8bef31fbb1e8c10dce1e
#
_entry.id   632c1fac022c8bef31fbb1e8c10dce1e
#
_cell.length_a   1.000
_cell.length_b   1.000
_cell.length_c   1.000
_cell.angle_alpha   90.00
_cell.angle_beta   90.00
_cell.angle_gamma   90.00
#
_symmetry.space_group_name_H-M   'P 1'
#
loop_
_entity.id
_entity.type
_entity.pdbx_description
1 polymer ?
#
loop_
_entity_poly.entity_id
_entity_poly.type
_entity_poly.pdbx_seq_one_letter_code
_entity_poly.pdbx_strand_id
1 'polypeptide(L)'
;MTTALATVSSIGPRAAQVFPVRLAVEDALTKEAVAQAIGAHPRLRLTDEPAQGEVLLAITNEVTDELLTGITEGSPVLLVADRLGGRQLLRGLHAGVVSFLPRRSTDLATITKALVTTGEGRSVLPPSVARLLVDHLRRIDHVLITTTGYGVAGLDAREVEVLKLVAQGAENADIARELRYSEHTIKRILKDLLSRHNLQNRAHAVAYALRIGAI
;
A
#
# COMPACT_ATOMS: atom_id res chain seq x y z
N MET A 1 17.23 -35.93 29.13
CA MET A 1 16.43 -34.80 28.68
C MET A 1 16.98 -34.36 27.32
N THR A 2 16.38 -34.82 26.25
CA THR A 2 16.89 -34.68 24.89
C THR A 2 16.20 -33.49 24.23
N THR A 3 16.95 -32.42 23.96
CA THR A 3 16.48 -31.22 23.26
C THR A 3 16.36 -31.54 21.77
N ALA A 4 15.14 -31.56 21.26
CA ALA A 4 14.86 -31.72 19.84
C ALA A 4 15.23 -30.43 19.09
N LEU A 5 16.26 -30.49 18.27
CA LEU A 5 16.62 -29.49 17.28
C LEU A 5 15.57 -29.50 16.19
N ALA A 6 14.83 -28.37 16.04
CA ALA A 6 13.92 -28.16 14.95
C ALA A 6 14.70 -28.12 13.63
N THR A 7 14.41 -29.07 12.76
CA THR A 7 14.97 -29.19 11.42
C THR A 7 14.49 -28.00 10.58
N VAL A 8 15.41 -27.13 10.19
CA VAL A 8 15.17 -26.08 9.20
C VAL A 8 14.93 -26.78 7.87
N SER A 9 13.68 -26.76 7.42
CA SER A 9 13.27 -27.32 6.14
C SER A 9 14.02 -26.59 5.01
N SER A 10 14.81 -27.33 4.25
CA SER A 10 15.53 -26.85 3.08
C SER A 10 14.58 -26.21 2.08
N ILE A 11 14.80 -24.93 1.76
CA ILE A 11 14.12 -24.24 0.66
C ILE A 11 14.70 -24.83 -0.63
N GLY A 12 14.10 -25.93 -1.12
CA GLY A 12 14.30 -26.40 -2.48
C GLY A 12 13.83 -25.34 -3.48
N PRO A 13 14.29 -25.37 -4.75
CA PRO A 13 13.85 -24.43 -5.77
C PRO A 13 12.32 -24.48 -5.86
N ARG A 14 11.66 -23.41 -5.46
CA ARG A 14 10.20 -23.26 -5.59
C ARG A 14 9.86 -23.44 -7.06
N ALA A 15 9.10 -24.48 -7.43
CA ALA A 15 8.56 -24.60 -8.77
C ALA A 15 7.99 -23.25 -9.18
N ALA A 16 8.36 -22.79 -10.37
CA ALA A 16 8.01 -21.43 -10.81
C ALA A 16 6.48 -21.29 -10.79
N GLN A 17 5.98 -20.52 -9.83
CA GLN A 17 4.54 -20.33 -9.64
C GLN A 17 3.94 -19.71 -10.90
N VAL A 18 2.90 -20.37 -11.45
CA VAL A 18 2.15 -19.89 -12.61
C VAL A 18 0.94 -19.10 -12.10
N PHE A 19 0.77 -17.90 -12.62
CA PHE A 19 -0.32 -17.00 -12.25
C PHE A 19 -1.43 -17.05 -13.32
N PRO A 20 -2.68 -17.35 -12.94
CA PRO A 20 -3.83 -17.17 -13.83
C PRO A 20 -4.00 -15.67 -14.13
N VAL A 21 -4.30 -15.32 -15.37
CA VAL A 21 -4.55 -13.95 -15.82
C VAL A 21 -5.88 -13.87 -16.53
N ARG A 22 -6.74 -12.98 -16.07
CA ARG A 22 -8.00 -12.67 -16.72
C ARG A 22 -7.92 -11.30 -17.39
N LEU A 23 -8.53 -11.17 -18.57
CA LEU A 23 -8.44 -9.95 -19.38
C LEU A 23 -9.72 -9.13 -19.33
N ALA A 24 -9.58 -7.84 -19.01
CA ALA A 24 -10.60 -6.80 -19.19
C ALA A 24 -10.07 -5.79 -20.21
N VAL A 25 -10.18 -6.13 -21.50
CA VAL A 25 -9.65 -5.34 -22.62
C VAL A 25 -10.76 -5.15 -23.65
N GLU A 26 -11.09 -3.90 -23.97
CA GLU A 26 -12.17 -3.56 -24.90
C GLU A 26 -11.76 -3.75 -26.36
N ASP A 27 -10.53 -3.40 -26.72
CA ASP A 27 -10.02 -3.47 -28.08
C ASP A 27 -9.58 -4.92 -28.42
N ALA A 28 -10.22 -5.51 -29.41
CA ALA A 28 -9.98 -6.89 -29.82
C ALA A 28 -8.54 -7.17 -30.27
N LEU A 29 -7.91 -6.24 -30.98
CA LEU A 29 -6.53 -6.40 -31.45
C LEU A 29 -5.55 -6.38 -30.27
N THR A 30 -5.73 -5.47 -29.33
CA THR A 30 -4.93 -5.41 -28.12
C THR A 30 -5.14 -6.67 -27.27
N LYS A 31 -6.40 -7.15 -27.14
CA LYS A 31 -6.73 -8.36 -26.40
C LYS A 31 -6.01 -9.59 -26.97
N GLU A 32 -6.03 -9.75 -28.30
CA GLU A 32 -5.36 -10.86 -28.97
C GLU A 32 -3.85 -10.83 -28.82
N ALA A 33 -3.21 -9.67 -29.03
CA ALA A 33 -1.77 -9.48 -28.87
C ALA A 33 -1.31 -9.79 -27.43
N VAL A 34 -2.06 -9.35 -26.43
CA VAL A 34 -1.76 -9.60 -25.02
C VAL A 34 -2.00 -11.08 -24.68
N ALA A 35 -3.07 -11.69 -25.17
CA ALA A 35 -3.36 -13.11 -24.96
C ALA A 35 -2.21 -14.00 -25.50
N GLN A 36 -1.72 -13.68 -26.70
CA GLN A 36 -0.58 -14.36 -27.29
C GLN A 36 0.70 -14.20 -26.45
N ALA A 37 0.99 -12.98 -25.97
CA ALA A 37 2.14 -12.71 -25.11
C ALA A 37 2.07 -13.45 -23.76
N ILE A 38 0.88 -13.53 -23.15
CA ILE A 38 0.64 -14.30 -21.92
C ILE A 38 0.83 -15.80 -22.20
N GLY A 39 0.29 -16.33 -23.29
CA GLY A 39 0.42 -17.75 -23.68
C GLY A 39 1.85 -18.19 -23.94
N ALA A 40 2.71 -17.26 -24.41
CA ALA A 40 4.14 -17.51 -24.61
C ALA A 40 4.98 -17.42 -23.32
N HIS A 41 4.41 -16.90 -22.21
CA HIS A 41 5.17 -16.68 -20.98
C HIS A 41 5.05 -17.86 -20.00
N PRO A 42 6.16 -18.49 -19.55
CA PRO A 42 6.12 -19.74 -18.78
C PRO A 42 5.44 -19.64 -17.40
N ARG A 43 5.29 -18.43 -16.86
CA ARG A 43 4.72 -18.19 -15.53
C ARG A 43 3.32 -17.56 -15.57
N LEU A 44 2.71 -17.41 -16.74
CA LEU A 44 1.38 -16.83 -16.91
C LEU A 44 0.47 -17.83 -17.63
N ARG A 45 -0.80 -17.83 -17.29
CA ARG A 45 -1.82 -18.65 -17.95
C ARG A 45 -3.10 -17.84 -18.09
N LEU A 46 -3.61 -17.73 -19.29
CA LEU A 46 -4.90 -17.11 -19.56
C LEU A 46 -6.04 -17.91 -18.93
N THR A 47 -7.02 -17.22 -18.35
CA THR A 47 -8.25 -17.82 -17.84
C THR A 47 -9.44 -16.90 -18.16
N ASP A 48 -10.57 -17.51 -18.52
CA ASP A 48 -11.84 -16.79 -18.75
C ASP A 48 -12.72 -16.78 -17.50
N GLU A 49 -12.48 -17.72 -16.57
CA GLU A 49 -13.22 -17.83 -15.32
C GLU A 49 -12.37 -17.31 -14.13
N PRO A 50 -13.02 -16.75 -13.10
CA PRO A 50 -12.34 -16.35 -11.87
C PRO A 50 -11.57 -17.53 -11.25
N ALA A 51 -10.30 -17.33 -10.96
CA ALA A 51 -9.42 -18.34 -10.41
C ALA A 51 -8.71 -17.86 -9.16
N GLN A 52 -8.45 -18.76 -8.21
CA GLN A 52 -7.72 -18.41 -7.00
C GLN A 52 -6.29 -17.94 -7.35
N GLY A 53 -5.92 -16.76 -6.84
CA GLY A 53 -4.62 -16.16 -7.10
C GLY A 53 -4.47 -15.56 -8.50
N GLU A 54 -5.58 -15.32 -9.19
CA GLU A 54 -5.56 -14.65 -10.49
C GLU A 54 -5.08 -13.19 -10.38
N VAL A 55 -4.56 -12.68 -11.49
CA VAL A 55 -4.33 -11.25 -11.71
C VAL A 55 -5.27 -10.78 -12.80
N LEU A 56 -6.03 -9.71 -12.53
CA LEU A 56 -6.84 -9.08 -13.57
C LEU A 56 -6.00 -8.05 -14.33
N LEU A 57 -5.88 -8.20 -15.63
CA LEU A 57 -5.28 -7.21 -16.52
C LEU A 57 -6.38 -6.36 -17.16
N ALA A 58 -6.46 -5.09 -16.78
CA ALA A 58 -7.35 -4.13 -17.41
C ALA A 58 -6.56 -3.18 -18.33
N ILE A 59 -6.95 -3.09 -19.60
CA ILE A 59 -6.33 -2.18 -20.57
C ILE A 59 -7.43 -1.28 -21.15
N THR A 60 -7.27 0.03 -20.98
CA THR A 60 -8.21 1.04 -21.46
C THR A 60 -7.49 2.31 -21.89
N ASN A 61 -8.15 3.16 -22.66
CA ASN A 61 -7.65 4.51 -22.93
C ASN A 61 -7.97 5.44 -21.75
N GLU A 62 -9.18 5.32 -21.19
CA GLU A 62 -9.66 6.15 -20.13
C GLU A 62 -10.21 5.29 -18.99
N VAL A 63 -9.85 5.65 -17.76
CA VAL A 63 -10.34 4.96 -16.56
C VAL A 63 -11.71 5.53 -16.20
N THR A 64 -12.75 4.78 -16.51
CA THR A 64 -14.14 5.14 -16.19
C THR A 64 -14.59 4.51 -14.87
N ASP A 65 -15.64 5.07 -14.29
CA ASP A 65 -16.25 4.51 -13.07
C ASP A 65 -16.90 3.14 -13.34
N GLU A 66 -17.42 2.93 -14.54
CA GLU A 66 -18.02 1.67 -14.99
C GLU A 66 -16.95 0.56 -15.04
N LEU A 67 -15.77 0.85 -15.61
CA LEU A 67 -14.66 -0.07 -15.62
C LEU A 67 -14.28 -0.49 -14.20
N LEU A 68 -14.14 0.48 -13.29
CA LEU A 68 -13.74 0.21 -11.90
C LEU A 68 -14.83 -0.56 -11.13
N THR A 69 -16.10 -0.35 -11.43
CA THR A 69 -17.22 -1.10 -10.83
C THR A 69 -17.31 -2.53 -11.39
N GLY A 70 -16.95 -2.72 -12.66
CA GLY A 70 -16.91 -4.03 -13.32
C GLY A 70 -15.73 -4.92 -12.90
N ILE A 71 -14.73 -4.36 -12.19
CA ILE A 71 -13.61 -5.13 -11.64
C ILE A 71 -14.12 -5.94 -10.44
N THR A 72 -13.94 -7.24 -10.50
CA THR A 72 -14.39 -8.16 -9.44
C THR A 72 -13.54 -7.95 -8.19
N GLU A 73 -14.18 -7.72 -7.04
CA GLU A 73 -13.51 -7.59 -5.75
C GLU A 73 -12.68 -8.85 -5.42
N GLY A 74 -11.47 -8.65 -4.92
CA GLY A 74 -10.62 -9.70 -4.34
C GLY A 74 -9.41 -10.12 -5.17
N SER A 75 -9.33 -9.78 -6.46
CA SER A 75 -8.16 -10.09 -7.30
C SER A 75 -7.26 -8.86 -7.46
N PRO A 76 -5.92 -8.99 -7.37
CA PRO A 76 -5.02 -7.88 -7.67
C PRO A 76 -5.14 -7.48 -9.15
N VAL A 77 -5.25 -6.18 -9.40
CA VAL A 77 -5.45 -5.61 -10.74
C VAL A 77 -4.18 -4.91 -11.22
N LEU A 78 -3.71 -5.29 -12.41
CA LEU A 78 -2.77 -4.49 -13.21
C LEU A 78 -3.60 -3.63 -14.19
N LEU A 79 -3.60 -2.33 -13.98
CA LEU A 79 -4.25 -1.37 -14.87
C LEU A 79 -3.25 -0.77 -15.85
N VAL A 80 -3.56 -0.83 -17.14
CA VAL A 80 -2.79 -0.19 -18.20
C VAL A 80 -3.69 0.88 -18.84
N ALA A 81 -3.37 2.17 -18.62
CA ALA A 81 -4.17 3.27 -19.13
C ALA A 81 -3.30 4.49 -19.46
N ASP A 82 -3.83 5.41 -20.26
CA ASP A 82 -3.08 6.60 -20.65
C ASP A 82 -2.88 7.58 -19.49
N ARG A 83 -3.88 7.74 -18.63
CA ARG A 83 -3.87 8.64 -17.48
C ARG A 83 -4.61 8.04 -16.30
N LEU A 84 -4.10 8.35 -15.12
CA LEU A 84 -4.76 8.04 -13.86
C LEU A 84 -4.80 9.32 -13.00
N GLY A 85 -5.98 9.93 -12.90
CA GLY A 85 -6.18 11.11 -12.07
C GLY A 85 -6.34 10.76 -10.58
N GLY A 86 -6.24 11.76 -9.71
CA GLY A 86 -6.29 11.53 -8.25
C GLY A 86 -7.56 10.86 -7.75
N ARG A 87 -8.72 11.18 -8.34
CA ARG A 87 -10.00 10.56 -7.98
C ARG A 87 -10.07 9.11 -8.47
N GLN A 88 -9.66 8.86 -9.72
CA GLN A 88 -9.63 7.51 -10.30
C GLN A 88 -8.60 6.63 -9.59
N LEU A 89 -7.46 7.19 -9.15
CA LEU A 89 -6.47 6.44 -8.34
C LEU A 89 -7.09 5.85 -7.08
N LEU A 90 -7.82 6.65 -6.31
CA LEU A 90 -8.46 6.16 -5.08
C LEU A 90 -9.53 5.10 -5.36
N ARG A 91 -10.40 5.36 -6.34
CA ARG A 91 -11.41 4.38 -6.74
C ARG A 91 -10.77 3.11 -7.27
N GLY A 92 -9.69 3.24 -8.05
CA GLY A 92 -8.90 2.10 -8.52
C GLY A 92 -8.31 1.27 -7.38
N LEU A 93 -7.74 1.92 -6.35
CA LEU A 93 -7.23 1.22 -5.17
C LEU A 93 -8.33 0.45 -4.43
N HIS A 94 -9.52 1.04 -4.27
CA HIS A 94 -10.67 0.34 -3.69
C HIS A 94 -11.15 -0.84 -4.55
N ALA A 95 -11.06 -0.70 -5.88
CA ALA A 95 -11.38 -1.77 -6.82
C ALA A 95 -10.28 -2.85 -6.97
N GLY A 96 -9.18 -2.77 -6.18
CA GLY A 96 -8.11 -3.76 -6.22
C GLY A 96 -6.97 -3.45 -7.20
N VAL A 97 -6.89 -2.24 -7.78
CA VAL A 97 -5.74 -1.83 -8.61
C VAL A 97 -4.51 -1.67 -7.72
N VAL A 98 -3.57 -2.58 -7.86
CA VAL A 98 -2.31 -2.59 -7.11
C VAL A 98 -1.10 -2.25 -7.99
N SER A 99 -1.25 -2.33 -9.31
CA SER A 99 -0.21 -2.00 -10.29
C SER A 99 -0.78 -1.12 -11.39
N PHE A 100 0.01 -0.19 -11.89
CA PHE A 100 -0.36 0.72 -12.99
C PHE A 100 0.79 0.88 -13.98
N LEU A 101 0.49 0.82 -15.28
CA LEU A 101 1.42 1.13 -16.37
C LEU A 101 0.81 2.17 -17.32
N PRO A 102 1.61 3.17 -17.76
CA PRO A 102 1.14 4.13 -18.76
C PRO A 102 1.09 3.46 -20.14
N ARG A 103 -0.09 3.42 -20.77
CA ARG A 103 -0.33 2.69 -22.03
C ARG A 103 0.62 3.10 -23.16
N ARG A 104 0.88 4.40 -23.33
CA ARG A 104 1.68 4.93 -24.44
C ARG A 104 3.16 4.56 -24.42
N SER A 105 3.68 4.21 -23.26
CA SER A 105 5.11 3.90 -23.06
C SER A 105 5.35 2.45 -22.63
N THR A 106 4.33 1.58 -22.77
CA THR A 106 4.39 0.20 -22.29
C THR A 106 4.28 -0.77 -23.46
N ASP A 107 5.22 -1.69 -23.55
CA ASP A 107 5.21 -2.81 -24.49
C ASP A 107 4.67 -4.11 -23.85
N LEU A 108 4.44 -5.13 -24.65
CA LEU A 108 3.94 -6.43 -24.20
C LEU A 108 4.89 -7.13 -23.21
N ALA A 109 6.20 -6.98 -23.39
CA ALA A 109 7.19 -7.56 -22.49
C ALA A 109 7.12 -6.92 -21.09
N THR A 110 6.91 -5.61 -21.02
CA THR A 110 6.70 -4.88 -19.76
C THR A 110 5.39 -5.29 -19.09
N ILE A 111 4.30 -5.51 -19.86
CA ILE A 111 3.03 -5.98 -19.33
C ILE A 111 3.20 -7.38 -18.70
N THR A 112 3.79 -8.33 -19.41
CA THR A 112 3.98 -9.71 -18.88
C THR A 112 4.87 -9.72 -17.64
N LYS A 113 5.94 -8.92 -17.60
CA LYS A 113 6.78 -8.76 -16.41
C LYS A 113 6.02 -8.16 -15.23
N ALA A 114 5.18 -7.15 -15.48
CA ALA A 114 4.36 -6.53 -14.45
C ALA A 114 3.28 -7.48 -13.92
N LEU A 115 2.67 -8.31 -14.76
CA LEU A 115 1.72 -9.35 -14.36
C LEU A 115 2.36 -10.35 -13.39
N VAL A 116 3.56 -10.83 -13.69
CA VAL A 116 4.31 -11.72 -12.79
C VAL A 116 4.57 -11.03 -11.45
N THR A 117 5.06 -9.78 -11.48
CA THR A 117 5.36 -8.99 -10.29
C THR A 117 4.10 -8.77 -9.44
N THR A 118 2.95 -8.49 -10.08
CA THR A 118 1.66 -8.32 -9.41
C THR A 118 1.17 -9.64 -8.81
N GLY A 119 1.30 -10.74 -9.52
CA GLY A 119 0.96 -12.08 -9.02
C GLY A 119 1.81 -12.51 -7.82
N GLU A 120 3.04 -12.06 -7.72
CA GLU A 120 3.92 -12.26 -6.56
C GLU A 120 3.54 -11.36 -5.35
N GLY A 121 2.46 -10.59 -5.43
CA GLY A 121 2.01 -9.68 -4.37
C GLY A 121 2.81 -8.37 -4.29
N ARG A 122 3.57 -8.03 -5.32
CA ARG A 122 4.31 -6.76 -5.42
C ARG A 122 3.59 -5.79 -6.36
N SER A 123 3.81 -4.49 -6.17
CA SER A 123 3.19 -3.45 -7.00
C SER A 123 4.17 -2.84 -7.97
N VAL A 124 3.69 -2.51 -9.17
CA VAL A 124 4.42 -1.75 -10.18
C VAL A 124 3.71 -0.42 -10.37
N LEU A 125 4.32 0.67 -9.89
CA LEU A 125 3.77 2.01 -9.98
C LEU A 125 4.80 2.97 -10.59
N PRO A 126 4.43 3.76 -11.61
CA PRO A 126 5.29 4.84 -12.09
C PRO A 126 5.53 5.88 -10.99
N PRO A 127 6.69 6.56 -10.99
CA PRO A 127 6.98 7.60 -9.97
C PRO A 127 5.92 8.70 -9.88
N SER A 128 5.26 9.03 -10.98
CA SER A 128 4.16 10.00 -11.03
C SER A 128 2.94 9.55 -10.24
N VAL A 129 2.55 8.28 -10.35
CA VAL A 129 1.41 7.69 -9.61
C VAL A 129 1.76 7.50 -8.14
N ALA A 130 2.98 7.03 -7.84
CA ALA A 130 3.47 6.92 -6.47
C ALA A 130 3.47 8.29 -5.75
N ARG A 131 3.93 9.35 -6.43
CA ARG A 131 3.89 10.72 -5.90
C ARG A 131 2.45 11.20 -5.67
N LEU A 132 1.54 10.95 -6.62
CA LEU A 132 0.14 11.30 -6.48
C LEU A 132 -0.52 10.62 -5.26
N LEU A 133 -0.17 9.36 -5.01
CA LEU A 133 -0.63 8.61 -3.83
C LEU A 133 -0.10 9.24 -2.53
N VAL A 134 1.19 9.55 -2.46
CA VAL A 134 1.80 10.22 -1.30
C VAL A 134 1.15 11.58 -1.03
N ASP A 135 0.93 12.38 -2.08
CA ASP A 135 0.30 13.70 -1.94
C ASP A 135 -1.16 13.59 -1.48
N HIS A 136 -1.84 12.50 -1.86
CA HIS A 136 -3.20 12.24 -1.41
C HIS A 136 -3.26 11.81 0.05
N LEU A 137 -2.36 10.91 0.47
CA LEU A 137 -2.23 10.51 1.88
C LEU A 137 -1.92 11.70 2.79
N ARG A 138 -1.01 12.59 2.36
CA ARG A 138 -0.71 13.83 3.10
C ARG A 138 -1.95 14.73 3.25
N ARG A 139 -2.78 14.84 2.20
CA ARG A 139 -4.02 15.63 2.28
C ARG A 139 -5.04 15.03 3.24
N ILE A 140 -5.21 13.70 3.23
CA ILE A 140 -6.10 13.02 4.17
C ILE A 140 -5.61 13.23 5.60
N ASP A 141 -4.32 13.07 5.85
CA ASP A 141 -3.71 13.29 7.16
C ASP A 141 -3.95 14.72 7.67
N HIS A 142 -3.72 15.71 6.80
CA HIS A 142 -4.00 17.11 7.14
C HIS A 142 -5.49 17.37 7.45
N VAL A 143 -6.41 16.80 6.66
CA VAL A 143 -7.86 16.94 6.90
C VAL A 143 -8.25 16.26 8.22
N LEU A 144 -7.75 15.06 8.50
CA LEU A 144 -8.02 14.36 9.75
C LEU A 144 -7.50 15.14 10.96
N ILE A 145 -6.27 15.64 10.91
CA ILE A 145 -5.70 16.48 11.97
C ILE A 145 -6.57 17.72 12.20
N THR A 146 -7.02 18.39 11.15
CA THR A 146 -7.81 19.63 11.28
C THR A 146 -9.24 19.40 11.73
N THR A 147 -9.85 18.27 11.40
CA THR A 147 -11.26 17.96 11.74
C THR A 147 -11.43 17.14 13.00
N THR A 148 -10.55 16.19 13.26
CA THR A 148 -10.65 15.26 14.41
C THR A 148 -9.55 15.48 15.46
N GLY A 149 -8.52 16.26 15.14
CA GLY A 149 -7.33 16.41 15.97
C GLY A 149 -6.34 15.24 15.90
N TYR A 150 -6.64 14.20 15.12
CA TYR A 150 -5.79 13.01 14.98
C TYR A 150 -5.41 12.78 13.51
N GLY A 151 -4.15 12.48 13.24
CA GLY A 151 -3.69 12.04 11.93
C GLY A 151 -4.05 10.59 11.59
N VAL A 152 -3.71 10.14 10.38
CA VAL A 152 -3.91 8.74 9.91
C VAL A 152 -3.30 7.71 10.86
N ALA A 153 -2.24 8.09 11.58
CA ALA A 153 -1.57 7.25 12.58
C ALA A 153 -2.28 7.22 13.95
N GLY A 154 -3.40 7.95 14.12
CA GLY A 154 -4.13 8.03 15.39
C GLY A 154 -3.45 8.88 16.46
N LEU A 155 -2.40 9.63 16.11
CA LEU A 155 -1.72 10.59 16.99
C LEU A 155 -2.16 12.01 16.65
N ASP A 156 -2.39 12.85 17.68
CA ASP A 156 -2.60 14.27 17.47
C ASP A 156 -1.27 15.03 17.31
N ALA A 157 -1.32 16.28 16.81
CA ALA A 157 -0.13 17.08 16.58
C ALA A 157 0.68 17.33 17.86
N ARG A 158 0.01 17.46 19.02
CA ARG A 158 0.66 17.67 20.32
C ARG A 158 1.39 16.42 20.79
N GLU A 159 0.80 15.25 20.55
CA GLU A 159 1.40 13.95 20.87
C GLU A 159 2.66 13.70 20.04
N VAL A 160 2.63 14.06 18.75
CA VAL A 160 3.79 13.99 17.87
C VAL A 160 4.91 14.89 18.36
N GLU A 161 4.62 16.15 18.74
CA GLU A 161 5.63 17.07 19.29
C GLU A 161 6.22 16.57 20.62
N VAL A 162 5.37 16.08 21.53
CA VAL A 162 5.82 15.47 22.79
C VAL A 162 6.72 14.26 22.51
N LEU A 163 6.33 13.36 21.58
CA LEU A 163 7.10 12.17 21.25
C LEU A 163 8.44 12.47 20.58
N LYS A 164 8.54 13.54 19.76
CA LYS A 164 9.82 14.02 19.21
C LYS A 164 10.81 14.38 20.32
N LEU A 165 10.36 15.13 21.32
CA LEU A 165 11.21 15.51 22.45
C LEU A 165 11.54 14.32 23.36
N VAL A 166 10.58 13.40 23.56
CA VAL A 166 10.85 12.15 24.28
C VAL A 166 11.92 11.31 23.55
N ALA A 167 11.88 11.27 22.21
CA ALA A 167 12.89 10.56 21.41
C ALA A 167 14.28 11.16 21.50
N GLN A 168 14.38 12.46 21.80
CA GLN A 168 15.62 13.18 22.07
C GLN A 168 16.12 12.99 23.51
N GLY A 169 15.36 12.29 24.35
CA GLY A 169 15.72 12.03 25.75
C GLY A 169 15.25 13.10 26.74
N ALA A 170 14.46 14.11 26.29
CA ALA A 170 13.98 15.19 27.14
C ALA A 170 13.06 14.66 28.27
N GLU A 171 13.20 15.22 29.48
CA GLU A 171 12.31 14.92 30.58
C GLU A 171 11.02 15.74 30.55
N ASN A 172 9.98 15.32 31.29
CA ASN A 172 8.67 15.97 31.24
C ASN A 172 8.72 17.46 31.60
N ALA A 173 9.63 17.86 32.49
CA ALA A 173 9.84 19.28 32.87
C ALA A 173 10.41 20.10 31.71
N ASP A 174 11.33 19.54 30.93
CA ASP A 174 11.94 20.20 29.78
C ASP A 174 10.95 20.28 28.61
N ILE A 175 10.21 19.19 28.33
CA ILE A 175 9.13 19.16 27.35
C ILE A 175 8.05 20.20 27.68
N ALA A 176 7.66 20.28 28.96
CA ALA A 176 6.68 21.25 29.44
C ALA A 176 7.14 22.71 29.20
N ARG A 177 8.42 22.97 29.42
CA ARG A 177 9.01 24.28 29.20
C ARG A 177 9.05 24.64 27.71
N GLU A 178 9.49 23.72 26.88
CA GLU A 178 9.64 23.93 25.44
C GLU A 178 8.28 24.11 24.74
N LEU A 179 7.30 23.28 25.07
CA LEU A 179 5.97 23.33 24.45
C LEU A 179 5.00 24.29 25.16
N ARG A 180 5.45 24.99 26.19
CA ARG A 180 4.65 25.94 27.00
C ARG A 180 3.42 25.30 27.65
N TYR A 181 3.60 24.08 28.13
CA TYR A 181 2.59 23.32 28.91
C TYR A 181 3.00 23.21 30.38
N SER A 182 2.10 22.78 31.25
CA SER A 182 2.45 22.29 32.57
C SER A 182 3.05 20.87 32.51
N GLU A 183 3.91 20.51 33.44
CA GLU A 183 4.42 19.15 33.55
C GLU A 183 3.29 18.11 33.75
N HIS A 184 2.23 18.52 34.46
CA HIS A 184 1.03 17.72 34.62
C HIS A 184 0.31 17.44 33.27
N THR A 185 0.28 18.44 32.39
CA THR A 185 -0.29 18.29 31.04
C THR A 185 0.53 17.28 30.21
N ILE A 186 1.85 17.36 30.26
CA ILE A 186 2.73 16.41 29.56
C ILE A 186 2.53 14.98 30.07
N LYS A 187 2.46 14.80 31.41
CA LYS A 187 2.18 13.50 32.02
C LYS A 187 0.82 12.93 31.57
N ARG A 188 -0.20 13.79 31.48
CA ARG A 188 -1.54 13.39 31.00
C ARG A 188 -1.52 12.99 29.53
N ILE A 189 -0.90 13.80 28.66
CA ILE A 189 -0.76 13.48 27.21
C ILE A 189 -0.11 12.12 27.04
N LEU A 190 1.03 11.88 27.69
CA LEU A 190 1.73 10.59 27.62
C LEU A 190 0.88 9.44 28.16
N LYS A 191 0.20 9.62 29.29
CA LYS A 191 -0.67 8.59 29.87
C LYS A 191 -1.82 8.22 28.93
N ASP A 192 -2.51 9.23 28.38
CA ASP A 192 -3.66 9.02 27.49
C ASP A 192 -3.22 8.34 26.19
N LEU A 193 -2.09 8.74 25.64
CA LEU A 193 -1.47 8.12 24.47
C LEU A 193 -1.10 6.65 24.72
N LEU A 194 -0.42 6.35 25.83
CA LEU A 194 -0.04 4.99 26.22
C LEU A 194 -1.27 4.08 26.37
N SER A 195 -2.31 4.59 27.03
CA SER A 195 -3.56 3.86 27.26
C SER A 195 -4.30 3.59 25.92
N ARG A 196 -4.46 4.61 25.10
CA ARG A 196 -5.22 4.52 23.84
C ARG A 196 -4.59 3.55 22.83
N HIS A 197 -3.26 3.52 22.76
CA HIS A 197 -2.52 2.66 21.83
C HIS A 197 -2.01 1.35 22.47
N ASN A 198 -2.44 1.06 23.71
CA ASN A 198 -1.99 -0.12 24.47
C ASN A 198 -0.46 -0.25 24.54
N LEU A 199 0.22 0.87 24.82
CA LEU A 199 1.67 0.94 24.92
C LEU A 199 2.12 0.83 26.38
N GLN A 200 3.21 0.12 26.65
CA GLN A 200 3.65 -0.20 28.01
C GLN A 200 4.39 0.95 28.71
N ASN A 201 5.16 1.73 27.94
CA ASN A 201 6.01 2.79 28.49
C ASN A 201 6.39 3.82 27.41
N ARG A 202 7.07 4.91 27.83
CA ARG A 202 7.49 6.01 26.94
C ARG A 202 8.43 5.55 25.80
N ALA A 203 9.29 4.58 26.02
CA ALA A 203 10.17 4.02 25.00
C ALA A 203 9.36 3.25 23.94
N HIS A 204 8.35 2.49 24.39
CA HIS A 204 7.42 1.82 23.49
C HIS A 204 6.59 2.83 22.65
N ALA A 205 6.24 3.98 23.23
CA ALA A 205 5.56 5.05 22.50
C ALA A 205 6.45 5.67 21.40
N VAL A 206 7.73 5.91 21.68
CA VAL A 206 8.70 6.34 20.66
C VAL A 206 8.87 5.31 19.57
N ALA A 207 9.06 4.03 19.91
CA ALA A 207 9.19 2.95 18.94
C ALA A 207 7.93 2.81 18.07
N TYR A 208 6.74 3.00 18.65
CA TYR A 208 5.48 3.04 17.91
C TYR A 208 5.47 4.20 16.91
N ALA A 209 5.77 5.43 17.35
CA ALA A 209 5.76 6.62 16.49
C ALA A 209 6.78 6.53 15.34
N LEU A 210 7.98 5.98 15.58
CA LEU A 210 8.98 5.69 14.54
C LEU A 210 8.45 4.68 13.52
N ARG A 211 7.84 3.59 13.99
CA ARG A 211 7.33 2.52 13.12
C ARG A 211 6.21 2.99 12.18
N ILE A 212 5.35 3.90 12.65
CA ILE A 212 4.27 4.48 11.85
C ILE A 212 4.70 5.73 11.06
N GLY A 213 5.97 6.15 11.17
CA GLY A 213 6.50 7.31 10.47
C GLY A 213 5.97 8.66 10.97
N ALA A 214 5.52 8.74 12.24
CA ALA A 214 5.02 9.99 12.82
C ALA A 214 6.15 10.91 13.30
N ILE A 215 7.31 10.33 13.63
CA ILE A 215 8.54 11.05 14.03
C ILE A 215 9.75 10.48 13.33
#